data_b22d35cf188197c5bee49bdeaaff686c
#
_entry.id   b22d35cf188197c5bee49bdeaaff686c
#
_cell.length_a   1.000
_cell.length_b   1.000
_cell.length_c   1.000
_cell.angle_alpha   90.00
_cell.angle_beta   90.00
_cell.angle_gamma   90.00
#
_symmetry.space_group_name_H-M   'P 1'
#
loop_
_entity.id
_entity.type
_entity.pdbx_description
1 polymer ?
#
loop_
_entity_poly.entity_id
_entity_poly.type
_entity_poly.pdbx_seq_one_letter_code
_entity_poly.pdbx_strand_id
1 'polypeptide(L)'
;MVKKQHSRVQKLEFLLKQMDKIHLRDAAEMLDVSEMTLRRDLSNDGSNVVLLGGYIVMNPQKVGNNYQIFDQQTRHVTEKMRVGKLAASLVKDGDVVFFDCGSTIPFIISQIDPSIKFTALCCSINSFMALQDKPYCDVILCGGHYSRHNSLFASIRLDNELDAICTTKAFISAAGVDIKQGVTCFSLEEVKVKQKAMAKTQQTILVFDHHKVHKTQQGYIGDLTQFDLLISNQPLPSAFGDVPQLHIK
;
A
#
# COMPACT_ATOMS: atom_id res chain seq x y z
N MET A 1 -38.28 8.84 12.76
CA MET A 1 -37.52 7.65 12.34
C MET A 1 -36.23 7.98 11.56
N VAL A 2 -36.28 8.86 10.57
CA VAL A 2 -35.13 9.24 9.71
C VAL A 2 -33.90 9.77 10.49
N LYS A 3 -34.07 10.60 11.51
CA LYS A 3 -32.95 11.12 12.34
C LYS A 3 -32.17 10.04 13.10
N LYS A 4 -32.86 9.01 13.63
CA LYS A 4 -32.18 7.90 14.35
C LYS A 4 -31.39 6.97 13.41
N GLN A 5 -31.91 6.75 12.21
CA GLN A 5 -31.26 5.99 11.17
C GLN A 5 -29.97 6.67 10.70
N HIS A 6 -30.03 7.97 10.39
CA HIS A 6 -28.88 8.76 9.95
C HIS A 6 -27.76 8.77 11.02
N SER A 7 -28.12 8.90 12.29
CA SER A 7 -27.16 8.82 13.41
C SER A 7 -26.48 7.46 13.53
N ARG A 8 -27.18 6.33 13.27
CA ARG A 8 -26.56 5.00 13.30
C ARG A 8 -25.61 4.77 12.14
N VAL A 9 -25.99 5.18 10.94
CA VAL A 9 -25.13 5.09 9.76
C VAL A 9 -23.85 5.93 9.95
N GLN A 10 -23.95 7.14 10.50
CA GLN A 10 -22.77 7.97 10.80
C GLN A 10 -21.85 7.33 11.85
N LYS A 11 -22.41 6.64 12.87
CA LYS A 11 -21.61 5.88 13.83
C LYS A 11 -20.87 4.72 13.17
N LEU A 12 -21.53 3.99 12.27
CA LEU A 12 -20.89 2.93 11.48
C LEU A 12 -19.79 3.48 10.58
N GLU A 13 -20.00 4.61 9.90
CA GLU A 13 -18.96 5.28 9.10
C GLU A 13 -17.76 5.68 9.96
N PHE A 14 -17.99 6.18 11.17
CA PHE A 14 -16.94 6.53 12.10
C PHE A 14 -16.13 5.29 12.55
N LEU A 15 -16.81 4.20 12.91
CA LEU A 15 -16.16 2.94 13.30
C LEU A 15 -15.37 2.34 12.12
N LEU A 16 -15.93 2.37 10.92
CA LEU A 16 -15.27 1.86 9.71
C LEU A 16 -14.07 2.70 9.23
N LYS A 17 -13.86 3.89 9.79
CA LYS A 17 -12.60 4.63 9.63
C LYS A 17 -11.46 4.09 10.49
N GLN A 18 -11.78 3.33 11.51
CA GLN A 18 -10.82 2.74 12.45
C GLN A 18 -10.63 1.24 12.22
N MET A 19 -11.58 0.58 11.54
CA MET A 19 -11.56 -0.85 11.24
C MET A 19 -12.16 -1.09 9.85
N ASP A 20 -11.54 -1.96 9.07
CA ASP A 20 -11.89 -2.17 7.65
C ASP A 20 -13.30 -2.72 7.43
N LYS A 21 -13.80 -3.50 8.39
CA LYS A 21 -15.10 -4.16 8.35
C LYS A 21 -15.60 -4.45 9.75
N ILE A 22 -16.94 -4.49 9.90
CA ILE A 22 -17.61 -4.88 11.13
C ILE A 22 -18.62 -5.99 10.78
N HIS A 23 -18.60 -7.11 11.49
CA HIS A 23 -19.63 -8.12 11.29
C HIS A 23 -21.01 -7.56 11.65
N LEU A 24 -22.03 -7.87 10.86
CA LEU A 24 -23.40 -7.32 11.05
C LEU A 24 -23.93 -7.53 12.46
N ARG A 25 -23.66 -8.70 13.04
CA ARG A 25 -24.06 -9.06 14.41
C ARG A 25 -23.37 -8.15 15.45
N ASP A 26 -22.06 -7.97 15.31
CA ASP A 26 -21.29 -7.14 16.25
C ASP A 26 -21.72 -5.69 16.18
N ALA A 27 -22.00 -5.18 14.98
CA ALA A 27 -22.53 -3.84 14.76
C ALA A 27 -23.93 -3.66 15.37
N ALA A 28 -24.77 -4.70 15.31
CA ALA A 28 -26.10 -4.70 15.92
C ALA A 28 -26.01 -4.61 17.44
N GLU A 29 -25.13 -5.38 18.06
CA GLU A 29 -24.84 -5.35 19.50
C GLU A 29 -24.29 -3.98 19.92
N MET A 30 -23.28 -3.43 19.18
CA MET A 30 -22.67 -2.11 19.47
C MET A 30 -23.66 -0.94 19.39
N LEU A 31 -24.67 -1.04 18.53
CA LEU A 31 -25.66 0.02 18.31
C LEU A 31 -26.99 -0.23 19.05
N ASP A 32 -27.07 -1.31 19.83
CA ASP A 32 -28.26 -1.74 20.56
C ASP A 32 -29.52 -1.81 19.69
N VAL A 33 -29.39 -2.51 18.55
CA VAL A 33 -30.47 -2.74 17.59
C VAL A 33 -30.45 -4.15 17.03
N SER A 34 -31.56 -4.61 16.42
CA SER A 34 -31.58 -5.89 15.72
C SER A 34 -30.81 -5.81 14.37
N GLU A 35 -30.23 -6.95 13.95
CA GLU A 35 -29.64 -7.06 12.60
C GLU A 35 -30.60 -6.67 11.48
N MET A 36 -31.90 -6.99 11.64
CA MET A 36 -32.95 -6.61 10.70
C MET A 36 -33.08 -5.08 10.58
N THR A 37 -32.93 -4.37 11.69
CA THR A 37 -32.96 -2.90 11.70
C THR A 37 -31.75 -2.33 10.94
N LEU A 38 -30.55 -2.89 11.16
CA LEU A 38 -29.35 -2.48 10.42
C LEU A 38 -29.44 -2.81 8.93
N ARG A 39 -29.94 -3.98 8.56
CA ARG A 39 -30.14 -4.34 7.15
C ARG A 39 -31.05 -3.32 6.44
N ARG A 40 -32.12 -2.91 7.10
CA ARG A 40 -33.05 -1.88 6.57
C ARG A 40 -32.39 -0.50 6.51
N ASP A 41 -31.58 -0.13 7.51
CA ASP A 41 -30.88 1.15 7.52
C ASP A 41 -29.83 1.25 6.40
N LEU A 42 -29.17 0.13 6.08
CA LEU A 42 -28.15 0.03 5.04
C LEU A 42 -28.70 -0.21 3.62
N SER A 43 -29.99 -0.58 3.48
CA SER A 43 -30.63 -0.81 2.17
C SER A 43 -31.00 0.46 1.42
N ASN A 44 -30.82 1.66 2.00
CA ASN A 44 -31.10 2.92 1.34
C ASN A 44 -29.99 3.29 0.33
N ASP A 45 -30.36 3.53 -0.91
CA ASP A 45 -29.54 4.05 -2.01
C ASP A 45 -28.97 5.43 -1.68
N GLY A 46 -27.99 5.54 -0.90
CA GLY A 46 -27.46 6.83 -0.44
C GLY A 46 -26.47 6.70 0.71
N SER A 47 -26.33 5.48 1.26
CA SER A 47 -25.42 5.23 2.37
C SER A 47 -23.95 5.12 1.90
N ASN A 48 -23.03 5.72 2.67
CA ASN A 48 -21.60 5.54 2.48
C ASN A 48 -21.10 4.18 2.99
N VAL A 49 -21.98 3.37 3.57
CA VAL A 49 -21.69 2.03 4.08
C VAL A 49 -22.67 1.03 3.47
N VAL A 50 -22.18 -0.17 3.18
CA VAL A 50 -22.94 -1.27 2.58
C VAL A 50 -22.69 -2.58 3.31
N LEU A 51 -23.65 -3.49 3.18
CA LEU A 51 -23.53 -4.85 3.70
C LEU A 51 -23.05 -5.79 2.58
N LEU A 52 -21.87 -6.38 2.76
CA LEU A 52 -21.27 -7.34 1.83
C LEU A 52 -20.88 -8.61 2.58
N GLY A 53 -21.44 -9.77 2.18
CA GLY A 53 -21.06 -11.07 2.73
C GLY A 53 -21.23 -11.21 4.26
N GLY A 54 -22.20 -10.51 4.86
CA GLY A 54 -22.41 -10.50 6.31
C GLY A 54 -21.57 -9.45 7.07
N TYR A 55 -20.73 -8.71 6.38
CA TYR A 55 -19.95 -7.61 6.95
C TYR A 55 -20.43 -6.26 6.44
N ILE A 56 -20.42 -5.28 7.33
CA ILE A 56 -20.62 -3.87 7.00
C ILE A 56 -19.25 -3.29 6.63
N VAL A 57 -19.18 -2.64 5.46
CA VAL A 57 -17.97 -2.01 4.91
C VAL A 57 -18.31 -0.64 4.34
N MET A 58 -17.31 0.23 4.15
CA MET A 58 -17.50 1.45 3.37
C MET A 58 -17.95 1.11 1.96
N ASN A 59 -18.89 1.90 1.41
CA ASN A 59 -19.44 1.66 0.07
C ASN A 59 -18.37 1.96 -1.00
N PRO A 60 -17.84 0.93 -1.72
CA PRO A 60 -16.77 1.12 -2.69
C PRO A 60 -17.17 2.01 -3.88
N GLN A 61 -18.48 2.14 -4.17
CA GLN A 61 -18.99 2.94 -5.30
C GLN A 61 -19.10 4.43 -4.95
N LYS A 62 -19.13 4.78 -3.67
CA LYS A 62 -19.29 6.16 -3.19
C LYS A 62 -18.01 6.78 -2.64
N VAL A 63 -17.06 5.97 -2.30
CA VAL A 63 -15.67 6.41 -2.15
C VAL A 63 -15.24 6.82 -3.56
N GLY A 64 -15.39 8.10 -3.87
CA GLY A 64 -15.13 8.64 -5.21
C GLY A 64 -13.81 8.12 -5.76
N ASN A 65 -13.54 8.30 -7.05
CA ASN A 65 -12.33 7.88 -7.79
C ASN A 65 -10.99 8.32 -7.18
N ASN A 66 -10.96 8.64 -5.90
CA ASN A 66 -9.77 8.93 -5.13
C ASN A 66 -9.15 7.60 -4.70
N TYR A 67 -8.02 7.29 -5.31
CA TYR A 67 -7.10 6.26 -4.86
C TYR A 67 -6.95 6.36 -3.34
N GLN A 68 -7.44 5.35 -2.62
CA GLN A 68 -7.16 5.18 -1.20
C GLN A 68 -6.31 3.92 -1.04
N ILE A 69 -5.16 4.07 -0.42
CA ILE A 69 -4.22 2.96 -0.23
C ILE A 69 -4.85 1.82 0.58
N PHE A 70 -5.79 2.12 1.48
CA PHE A 70 -6.56 1.12 2.22
C PHE A 70 -7.34 0.17 1.31
N ASP A 71 -7.99 0.69 0.25
CA ASP A 71 -8.72 -0.16 -0.71
C ASP A 71 -7.76 -1.07 -1.47
N GLN A 72 -6.55 -0.58 -1.71
CA GLN A 72 -5.52 -1.38 -2.40
C GLN A 72 -4.91 -2.43 -1.49
N GLN A 73 -4.81 -2.20 -0.17
CA GLN A 73 -4.28 -3.20 0.77
C GLN A 73 -5.14 -4.46 0.85
N THR A 74 -6.46 -4.32 0.72
CA THR A 74 -7.41 -5.45 0.77
C THR A 74 -7.55 -6.21 -0.56
N ARG A 75 -7.04 -5.64 -1.68
CA ARG A 75 -7.09 -6.28 -3.00
C ARG A 75 -5.84 -7.11 -3.27
N HIS A 76 -6.02 -8.27 -3.89
CA HIS A 76 -4.91 -9.14 -4.32
C HIS A 76 -3.93 -9.50 -3.19
N VAL A 77 -4.47 -9.80 -2.00
CA VAL A 77 -3.67 -10.08 -0.80
C VAL A 77 -2.76 -11.29 -1.01
N THR A 78 -3.27 -12.38 -1.62
CA THR A 78 -2.50 -13.58 -1.90
C THR A 78 -1.31 -13.30 -2.80
N GLU A 79 -1.50 -12.53 -3.87
CA GLU A 79 -0.47 -12.13 -4.82
C GLU A 79 0.59 -11.27 -4.14
N LYS A 80 0.17 -10.30 -3.32
CA LYS A 80 1.09 -9.44 -2.56
C LYS A 80 1.88 -10.21 -1.50
N MET A 81 1.25 -11.19 -0.83
CA MET A 81 1.96 -12.08 0.08
C MET A 81 3.06 -12.86 -0.64
N ARG A 82 2.79 -13.35 -1.84
CA ARG A 82 3.78 -14.06 -2.66
C ARG A 82 4.94 -13.15 -3.08
N VAL A 83 4.64 -11.97 -3.62
CA VAL A 83 5.64 -10.95 -3.95
C VAL A 83 6.44 -10.56 -2.71
N GLY A 84 5.75 -10.34 -1.59
CA GLY A 84 6.35 -10.00 -0.30
C GLY A 84 7.38 -11.03 0.17
N LYS A 85 7.06 -12.33 0.05
CA LYS A 85 7.98 -13.42 0.44
C LYS A 85 9.27 -13.41 -0.37
N LEU A 86 9.17 -13.21 -1.68
CA LEU A 86 10.36 -13.11 -2.55
C LEU A 86 11.19 -11.88 -2.22
N ALA A 87 10.55 -10.72 -2.11
CA ALA A 87 11.24 -9.46 -1.83
C ALA A 87 11.89 -9.47 -0.43
N ALA A 88 11.20 -9.99 0.59
CA ALA A 88 11.72 -10.10 1.94
C ALA A 88 13.02 -10.92 2.04
N SER A 89 13.16 -11.98 1.23
CA SER A 89 14.37 -12.82 1.21
C SER A 89 15.63 -12.10 0.72
N LEU A 90 15.49 -10.93 0.10
CA LEU A 90 16.60 -10.12 -0.39
C LEU A 90 17.18 -9.19 0.69
N VAL A 91 16.46 -8.96 1.78
CA VAL A 91 16.95 -8.14 2.90
C VAL A 91 17.96 -8.95 3.70
N LYS A 92 19.12 -8.38 3.99
CA LYS A 92 20.25 -9.02 4.66
C LYS A 92 20.71 -8.19 5.87
N ASP A 93 21.48 -8.84 6.74
CA ASP A 93 22.14 -8.14 7.86
C ASP A 93 23.00 -6.99 7.34
N GLY A 94 22.89 -5.85 8.00
CA GLY A 94 23.64 -4.63 7.68
C GLY A 94 23.07 -3.82 6.49
N ASP A 95 21.99 -4.26 5.88
CA ASP A 95 21.34 -3.47 4.81
C ASP A 95 20.79 -2.13 5.32
N VAL A 96 20.82 -1.14 4.46
CA VAL A 96 20.09 0.12 4.59
C VAL A 96 19.03 0.13 3.49
N VAL A 97 17.76 -0.04 3.85
CA VAL A 97 16.68 -0.35 2.89
C VAL A 97 15.63 0.75 2.87
N PHE A 98 15.33 1.27 1.68
CA PHE A 98 14.17 2.14 1.51
C PHE A 98 12.92 1.30 1.21
N PHE A 99 11.86 1.54 1.97
CA PHE A 99 10.53 0.98 1.79
C PHE A 99 9.54 2.07 1.36
N ASP A 100 9.01 1.93 0.17
CA ASP A 100 8.06 2.83 -0.45
C ASP A 100 6.68 2.87 0.27
N CYS A 101 5.76 3.70 -0.21
CA CYS A 101 4.42 3.89 0.35
C CYS A 101 3.35 2.93 -0.21
N GLY A 102 3.66 2.09 -1.20
CA GLY A 102 2.65 1.27 -1.87
C GLY A 102 2.09 0.13 -1.04
N SER A 103 0.88 -0.31 -1.39
CA SER A 103 0.12 -1.32 -0.65
C SER A 103 0.75 -2.72 -0.61
N THR A 104 1.77 -3.00 -1.42
CA THR A 104 2.53 -4.26 -1.40
C THR A 104 3.64 -4.24 -0.33
N ILE A 105 4.13 -3.07 0.03
CA ILE A 105 5.29 -2.90 0.92
C ILE A 105 5.08 -3.50 2.32
N PRO A 106 3.95 -3.29 3.01
CA PRO A 106 3.73 -3.93 4.32
C PRO A 106 3.80 -5.46 4.26
N PHE A 107 3.43 -6.09 3.13
CA PHE A 107 3.54 -7.54 2.94
C PHE A 107 5.00 -8.00 2.79
N ILE A 108 5.89 -7.17 2.27
CA ILE A 108 7.33 -7.44 2.26
C ILE A 108 7.85 -7.38 3.70
N ILE A 109 7.61 -6.27 4.38
CA ILE A 109 8.11 -6.01 5.74
C ILE A 109 7.67 -7.11 6.71
N SER A 110 6.39 -7.54 6.64
CA SER A 110 5.85 -8.57 7.54
C SER A 110 6.59 -9.91 7.43
N GLN A 111 7.19 -10.20 6.27
CA GLN A 111 7.85 -11.48 5.97
C GLN A 111 9.38 -11.44 6.06
N ILE A 112 9.99 -10.29 6.39
CA ILE A 112 11.42 -10.22 6.72
C ILE A 112 11.67 -11.04 7.97
N ASP A 113 12.68 -11.89 7.93
CA ASP A 113 13.09 -12.72 9.07
C ASP A 113 13.37 -11.80 10.29
N PRO A 114 12.77 -12.07 11.45
CA PRO A 114 12.90 -11.22 12.62
C PRO A 114 14.32 -11.17 13.20
N SER A 115 15.21 -12.09 12.82
CA SER A 115 16.61 -12.10 13.26
C SER A 115 17.50 -11.13 12.49
N ILE A 116 17.07 -10.65 11.31
CA ILE A 116 17.87 -9.77 10.45
C ILE A 116 17.99 -8.37 11.08
N LYS A 117 19.22 -7.88 11.15
CA LYS A 117 19.56 -6.54 11.63
C LYS A 117 19.76 -5.60 10.45
N PHE A 118 18.91 -4.58 10.31
CA PHE A 118 18.99 -3.64 9.20
C PHE A 118 18.47 -2.26 9.59
N THR A 119 18.80 -1.26 8.79
CA THR A 119 18.24 0.08 8.89
C THR A 119 17.17 0.24 7.80
N ALA A 120 16.01 0.74 8.17
CA ALA A 120 14.90 0.99 7.23
C ALA A 120 14.61 2.48 7.11
N LEU A 121 14.54 2.98 5.88
CA LEU A 121 13.97 4.28 5.55
C LEU A 121 12.57 4.09 4.99
N CYS A 122 11.61 4.86 5.46
CA CYS A 122 10.26 4.88 4.90
C CYS A 122 9.66 6.30 4.93
N CYS A 123 8.67 6.52 4.05
CA CYS A 123 7.94 7.78 3.95
C CYS A 123 6.43 7.60 4.13
N SER A 124 5.99 6.45 4.63
CA SER A 124 4.58 6.10 4.76
C SER A 124 4.28 5.59 6.17
N ILE A 125 3.13 6.00 6.71
CA ILE A 125 2.69 5.52 8.02
C ILE A 125 2.49 4.01 8.04
N ASN A 126 2.00 3.41 6.93
CA ASN A 126 1.76 1.97 6.84
C ASN A 126 3.08 1.17 6.86
N SER A 127 4.10 1.66 6.16
CA SER A 127 5.44 1.05 6.18
C SER A 127 6.08 1.21 7.57
N PHE A 128 5.97 2.40 8.18
CA PHE A 128 6.46 2.65 9.53
C PHE A 128 5.83 1.70 10.56
N MET A 129 4.50 1.58 10.56
CA MET A 129 3.77 0.69 11.48
C MET A 129 4.18 -0.78 11.33
N ALA A 130 4.48 -1.23 10.11
CA ALA A 130 4.97 -2.59 9.89
C ALA A 130 6.44 -2.78 10.32
N LEU A 131 7.27 -1.73 10.21
CA LEU A 131 8.70 -1.77 10.56
C LEU A 131 8.94 -1.71 12.05
N GLN A 132 8.15 -0.92 12.80
CA GLN A 132 8.32 -0.76 14.25
C GLN A 132 8.20 -2.08 15.03
N ASP A 133 7.50 -3.07 14.48
CA ASP A 133 7.33 -4.39 15.08
C ASP A 133 8.54 -5.32 14.84
N LYS A 134 9.56 -4.87 14.06
CA LYS A 134 10.78 -5.65 13.80
C LYS A 134 11.81 -5.39 14.89
N PRO A 135 12.23 -6.42 15.65
CA PRO A 135 13.00 -6.23 16.88
C PRO A 135 14.43 -5.69 16.65
N TYR A 136 14.98 -5.90 15.45
CA TYR A 136 16.36 -5.50 15.10
C TYR A 136 16.39 -4.55 13.89
N CYS A 137 15.33 -3.77 13.70
CA CYS A 137 15.24 -2.75 12.67
C CYS A 137 15.39 -1.36 13.28
N ASP A 138 16.39 -0.62 12.83
CA ASP A 138 16.48 0.81 13.09
C ASP A 138 15.66 1.56 12.05
N VAL A 139 14.60 2.29 12.47
CA VAL A 139 13.63 2.87 11.55
C VAL A 139 13.78 4.38 11.45
N ILE A 140 14.00 4.86 10.23
CA ILE A 140 14.03 6.29 9.89
C ILE A 140 12.75 6.61 9.11
N LEU A 141 11.86 7.40 9.71
CA LEU A 141 10.68 7.92 9.04
C LEU A 141 11.01 9.29 8.42
N CYS A 142 11.04 9.34 7.09
CA CYS A 142 11.14 10.60 6.35
C CYS A 142 9.83 11.38 6.53
N GLY A 143 9.88 12.43 7.33
CA GLY A 143 8.71 13.20 7.75
C GLY A 143 8.26 14.25 6.73
N GLY A 144 7.23 15.04 7.11
CA GLY A 144 6.71 16.11 6.29
C GLY A 144 5.19 16.28 6.39
N HIS A 145 4.57 16.79 5.32
CA HIS A 145 3.13 16.91 5.21
C HIS A 145 2.49 15.52 4.99
N TYR A 146 1.52 15.17 5.81
CA TYR A 146 0.83 13.89 5.69
C TYR A 146 -0.31 13.94 4.68
N SER A 147 -0.25 13.12 3.65
CA SER A 147 -1.30 12.90 2.67
C SER A 147 -2.09 11.63 3.02
N ARG A 148 -3.39 11.81 3.33
CA ARG A 148 -4.26 10.69 3.74
C ARG A 148 -4.54 9.68 2.62
N HIS A 149 -4.52 10.12 1.36
CA HIS A 149 -4.93 9.27 0.22
C HIS A 149 -3.97 8.09 0.00
N ASN A 150 -2.68 8.33 0.18
CA ASN A 150 -1.61 7.34 -0.01
C ASN A 150 -0.81 7.06 1.28
N SER A 151 -1.27 7.60 2.42
CA SER A 151 -0.61 7.46 3.73
C SER A 151 0.86 7.90 3.72
N LEU A 152 1.18 8.86 2.85
CA LEU A 152 2.53 9.35 2.57
C LEU A 152 2.86 10.59 3.39
N PHE A 153 4.09 10.68 3.86
CA PHE A 153 4.71 11.92 4.31
C PHE A 153 5.57 12.49 3.18
N ALA A 154 5.18 13.66 2.66
CA ALA A 154 5.93 14.39 1.64
C ALA A 154 6.72 15.52 2.31
N SER A 155 8.04 15.57 2.11
CA SER A 155 8.86 16.64 2.67
C SER A 155 8.36 18.01 2.20
N ILE A 156 8.26 18.97 3.13
CA ILE A 156 8.00 20.37 2.83
C ILE A 156 9.28 21.14 2.48
N ARG A 157 10.44 20.53 2.71
CA ARG A 157 11.76 21.07 2.35
C ARG A 157 12.21 20.50 1.00
N LEU A 158 13.15 21.18 0.36
CA LEU A 158 13.78 20.70 -0.87
C LEU A 158 14.65 19.48 -0.63
N ASP A 159 15.35 19.45 0.49
CA ASP A 159 16.21 18.35 0.97
C ASP A 159 15.57 17.63 2.18
N ASN A 160 15.78 16.34 2.26
CA ASN A 160 15.33 15.49 3.37
C ASN A 160 16.29 14.32 3.57
N GLU A 161 15.90 13.38 4.44
CA GLU A 161 16.68 12.20 4.79
C GLU A 161 17.08 11.36 3.55
N LEU A 162 16.21 11.30 2.51
CA LEU A 162 16.52 10.59 1.24
C LEU A 162 17.66 11.24 0.45
N ASP A 163 17.93 12.51 0.64
CA ASP A 163 19.07 13.19 0.00
C ASP A 163 20.38 12.93 0.74
N ALA A 164 20.32 12.63 2.03
CA ALA A 164 21.47 12.46 2.92
C ALA A 164 21.93 11.00 3.07
N ILE A 165 21.05 10.01 2.83
CA ILE A 165 21.30 8.61 3.13
C ILE A 165 21.38 7.80 1.85
N CYS A 166 22.49 7.08 1.66
CA CYS A 166 22.64 6.09 0.60
C CYS A 166 22.08 4.74 1.07
N THR A 167 21.14 4.18 0.31
CA THR A 167 20.55 2.87 0.62
C THR A 167 21.22 1.75 -0.17
N THR A 168 21.29 0.55 0.40
CA THR A 168 21.76 -0.66 -0.31
C THR A 168 20.67 -1.16 -1.27
N LYS A 169 19.40 -1.01 -0.86
CA LYS A 169 18.23 -1.44 -1.63
C LYS A 169 17.08 -0.45 -1.48
N ALA A 170 16.32 -0.28 -2.56
CA ALA A 170 15.05 0.43 -2.54
C ALA A 170 13.95 -0.46 -3.14
N PHE A 171 12.95 -0.80 -2.33
CA PHE A 171 11.75 -1.47 -2.81
C PHE A 171 10.73 -0.43 -3.26
N ILE A 172 10.54 -0.35 -4.57
CA ILE A 172 9.63 0.60 -5.23
C ILE A 172 8.40 -0.15 -5.71
N SER A 173 7.23 0.31 -5.34
CA SER A 173 5.95 -0.24 -5.79
C SER A 173 5.43 0.49 -7.01
N ALA A 174 4.62 -0.22 -7.83
CA ALA A 174 3.96 0.36 -8.99
C ALA A 174 2.44 0.16 -8.96
N ALA A 175 1.73 1.10 -9.56
CA ALA A 175 0.31 0.99 -9.86
C ALA A 175 0.05 0.61 -11.32
N GLY A 176 1.04 0.77 -12.18
CA GLY A 176 1.06 0.32 -13.57
C GLY A 176 2.47 0.07 -14.05
N VAL A 177 2.65 -0.97 -14.86
CA VAL A 177 3.93 -1.38 -15.45
C VAL A 177 3.67 -1.72 -16.92
N ASP A 178 4.22 -0.90 -17.81
CA ASP A 178 4.03 -1.03 -19.25
C ASP A 178 5.37 -0.86 -19.98
N ILE A 179 5.55 -1.60 -21.07
CA ILE A 179 6.83 -1.61 -21.81
C ILE A 179 7.11 -0.26 -22.46
N LYS A 180 6.07 0.40 -22.97
CA LYS A 180 6.19 1.67 -23.69
C LYS A 180 6.07 2.88 -22.79
N GLN A 181 5.21 2.78 -21.75
CA GLN A 181 4.89 3.87 -20.86
C GLN A 181 5.70 3.84 -19.56
N GLY A 182 6.51 2.79 -19.36
CA GLY A 182 7.34 2.62 -18.17
C GLY A 182 6.53 2.27 -16.91
N VAL A 183 7.07 2.63 -15.78
CA VAL A 183 6.55 2.36 -14.44
C VAL A 183 5.81 3.57 -13.91
N THR A 184 4.58 3.38 -13.42
CA THR A 184 3.69 4.47 -13.04
C THR A 184 3.02 4.25 -11.67
N CYS A 185 2.64 5.34 -11.00
CA CYS A 185 1.89 5.36 -9.75
C CYS A 185 0.65 6.25 -9.83
N PHE A 186 -0.22 6.17 -8.85
CA PHE A 186 -1.48 6.93 -8.85
C PHE A 186 -1.29 8.41 -8.53
N SER A 187 -0.39 8.75 -7.61
CA SER A 187 -0.22 10.11 -7.10
C SER A 187 1.06 10.75 -7.59
N LEU A 188 0.96 12.00 -8.06
CA LEU A 188 2.14 12.79 -8.45
C LEU A 188 3.07 13.11 -7.27
N GLU A 189 2.52 13.15 -6.04
CA GLU A 189 3.32 13.33 -4.82
C GLU A 189 4.28 12.16 -4.57
N GLU A 190 3.86 10.93 -4.93
CA GLU A 190 4.69 9.73 -4.79
C GLU A 190 5.90 9.74 -5.74
N VAL A 191 5.75 10.33 -6.93
CA VAL A 191 6.78 10.30 -7.98
C VAL A 191 8.09 10.85 -7.46
N LYS A 192 8.07 12.03 -6.83
CA LYS A 192 9.28 12.70 -6.32
C LYS A 192 9.99 11.86 -5.25
N VAL A 193 9.23 11.26 -4.36
CA VAL A 193 9.79 10.44 -3.28
C VAL A 193 10.43 9.17 -3.83
N LYS A 194 9.75 8.49 -4.76
CA LYS A 194 10.26 7.28 -5.43
C LYS A 194 11.54 7.57 -6.21
N GLN A 195 11.54 8.63 -7.03
CA GLN A 195 12.70 9.04 -7.82
C GLN A 195 13.90 9.44 -6.95
N LYS A 196 13.68 10.15 -5.83
CA LYS A 196 14.74 10.47 -4.88
C LYS A 196 15.34 9.19 -4.26
N ALA A 197 14.51 8.25 -3.84
CA ALA A 197 14.97 6.99 -3.28
C ALA A 197 15.79 6.17 -4.30
N MET A 198 15.33 6.12 -5.56
CA MET A 198 16.04 5.45 -6.66
C MET A 198 17.41 6.08 -6.94
N ALA A 199 17.52 7.41 -6.86
CA ALA A 199 18.77 8.13 -7.17
C ALA A 199 19.91 7.88 -6.17
N LYS A 200 19.62 7.42 -4.96
CA LYS A 200 20.59 7.21 -3.87
C LYS A 200 20.72 5.74 -3.42
N THR A 201 20.17 4.81 -4.18
CA THR A 201 20.23 3.38 -3.87
C THR A 201 21.28 2.65 -4.72
N GLN A 202 21.86 1.60 -4.17
CA GLN A 202 22.75 0.69 -4.93
C GLN A 202 21.95 -0.29 -5.79
N GLN A 203 20.75 -0.69 -5.35
CA GLN A 203 19.87 -1.60 -6.08
C GLN A 203 18.42 -1.13 -6.01
N THR A 204 17.83 -0.85 -7.16
CA THR A 204 16.43 -0.49 -7.32
C THR A 204 15.60 -1.72 -7.65
N ILE A 205 14.68 -2.10 -6.79
CA ILE A 205 13.84 -3.29 -6.91
C ILE A 205 12.39 -2.88 -7.09
N LEU A 206 11.83 -3.18 -8.26
CA LEU A 206 10.41 -2.95 -8.54
C LEU A 206 9.58 -4.12 -8.05
N VAL A 207 8.54 -3.85 -7.24
CA VAL A 207 7.65 -4.86 -6.68
C VAL A 207 6.20 -4.59 -7.05
N PHE A 208 5.52 -5.57 -7.66
CA PHE A 208 4.14 -5.43 -8.11
C PHE A 208 3.46 -6.80 -8.29
N ASP A 209 2.14 -6.82 -8.21
CA ASP A 209 1.35 -7.98 -8.63
C ASP A 209 1.08 -7.94 -10.14
N HIS A 210 0.86 -9.12 -10.76
CA HIS A 210 0.69 -9.24 -12.21
C HIS A 210 -0.47 -8.41 -12.78
N HIS A 211 -1.47 -8.03 -11.96
CA HIS A 211 -2.58 -7.18 -12.39
C HIS A 211 -2.14 -5.75 -12.73
N LYS A 212 -0.89 -5.38 -12.44
CA LYS A 212 -0.31 -4.07 -12.80
C LYS A 212 0.33 -4.06 -14.19
N VAL A 213 0.56 -5.23 -14.78
CA VAL A 213 1.13 -5.38 -16.13
C VAL A 213 0.16 -4.80 -17.17
N HIS A 214 0.70 -4.11 -18.16
CA HIS A 214 -0.04 -3.38 -19.21
C HIS A 214 -1.01 -2.31 -18.68
N LYS A 215 -0.77 -1.79 -17.48
CA LYS A 215 -1.49 -0.63 -16.94
C LYS A 215 -0.60 0.58 -16.86
N THR A 216 -1.21 1.74 -17.05
CA THR A 216 -0.57 3.05 -16.94
C THR A 216 -1.39 3.94 -16.04
N GLN A 217 -0.73 4.71 -15.18
CA GLN A 217 -1.31 5.70 -14.29
C GLN A 217 -0.68 7.07 -14.55
N GLN A 218 -1.20 8.12 -13.93
CA GLN A 218 -0.78 9.49 -14.22
C GLN A 218 0.64 9.86 -13.76
N GLY A 219 1.16 9.22 -12.72
CA GLY A 219 2.47 9.53 -12.14
C GLY A 219 3.56 8.65 -12.74
N TYR A 220 4.41 9.19 -13.61
CA TYR A 220 5.55 8.49 -14.21
C TYR A 220 6.72 8.42 -13.21
N ILE A 221 7.16 7.20 -12.89
CA ILE A 221 8.27 6.95 -11.97
C ILE A 221 9.59 6.87 -12.76
N GLY A 222 9.61 6.09 -13.83
CA GLY A 222 10.79 5.86 -14.65
C GLY A 222 10.59 4.75 -15.68
N ASP A 223 11.60 4.52 -16.52
CA ASP A 223 11.63 3.41 -17.46
C ASP A 223 11.99 2.10 -16.75
N LEU A 224 11.58 0.96 -17.34
CA LEU A 224 11.91 -0.37 -16.80
C LEU A 224 13.41 -0.60 -16.63
N THR A 225 14.23 -0.01 -17.50
CA THR A 225 15.70 -0.11 -17.45
C THR A 225 16.34 0.58 -16.24
N GLN A 226 15.59 1.39 -15.51
CA GLN A 226 16.07 2.03 -14.28
C GLN A 226 15.92 1.15 -13.04
N PHE A 227 15.41 -0.07 -13.22
CA PHE A 227 15.23 -1.05 -12.16
C PHE A 227 16.18 -2.23 -12.37
N ASP A 228 16.95 -2.57 -11.34
CA ASP A 228 17.91 -3.66 -11.36
C ASP A 228 17.23 -5.03 -11.25
N LEU A 229 16.02 -5.07 -10.66
CA LEU A 229 15.26 -6.30 -10.45
C LEU A 229 13.76 -6.03 -10.46
N LEU A 230 13.02 -6.89 -11.16
CA LEU A 230 11.56 -6.92 -11.17
C LEU A 230 11.05 -8.11 -10.36
N ILE A 231 10.19 -7.88 -9.36
CA ILE A 231 9.57 -8.95 -8.57
C ILE A 231 8.07 -8.95 -8.80
N SER A 232 7.56 -10.08 -9.30
CA SER A 232 6.14 -10.30 -9.54
C SER A 232 5.71 -11.67 -9.01
N ASN A 233 4.40 -11.87 -8.79
CA ASN A 233 3.83 -13.17 -8.41
C ASN A 233 3.66 -14.12 -9.60
N GLN A 234 3.91 -13.68 -10.83
CA GLN A 234 3.87 -14.49 -12.06
C GLN A 234 5.00 -14.06 -13.00
N PRO A 235 5.41 -14.95 -13.93
CA PRO A 235 6.34 -14.61 -15.01
C PRO A 235 5.82 -13.42 -15.81
N LEU A 236 6.72 -12.53 -16.18
CA LEU A 236 6.38 -11.41 -17.05
C LEU A 236 6.46 -11.85 -18.53
N PRO A 237 5.69 -11.26 -19.43
CA PRO A 237 5.79 -11.50 -20.86
C PRO A 237 7.22 -11.27 -21.38
N SER A 238 7.67 -12.05 -22.34
CA SER A 238 9.01 -11.93 -22.94
C SER A 238 9.33 -10.53 -23.50
N ALA A 239 8.30 -9.79 -23.86
CA ALA A 239 8.42 -8.42 -24.32
C ALA A 239 8.95 -7.43 -23.25
N PHE A 240 9.00 -7.81 -21.97
CA PHE A 240 9.63 -6.99 -20.91
C PHE A 240 11.16 -7.01 -20.94
N GLY A 241 11.76 -7.78 -21.88
CA GLY A 241 13.18 -7.73 -22.17
C GLY A 241 14.06 -8.38 -21.11
N ASP A 242 15.33 -7.95 -21.08
CA ASP A 242 16.40 -8.58 -20.31
C ASP A 242 16.55 -8.06 -18.87
N VAL A 243 15.61 -7.27 -18.36
CA VAL A 243 15.66 -6.84 -16.95
C VAL A 243 15.54 -8.08 -16.06
N PRO A 244 16.44 -8.29 -15.09
CA PRO A 244 16.37 -9.44 -14.20
C PRO A 244 15.01 -9.56 -13.50
N GLN A 245 14.43 -10.75 -13.53
CA GLN A 245 13.09 -11.01 -12.99
C GLN A 245 13.14 -12.11 -11.93
N LEU A 246 12.40 -11.91 -10.84
CA LEU A 246 12.17 -12.89 -9.80
C LEU A 246 10.67 -13.13 -9.66
N HIS A 247 10.23 -14.36 -9.84
CA HIS A 247 8.82 -14.75 -9.68
C HIS A 247 8.72 -16.12 -9.02
N ILE A 248 7.56 -16.45 -8.52
CA ILE A 248 7.28 -17.77 -7.95
C ILE A 248 7.10 -18.76 -9.10
N LYS A 249 7.85 -19.85 -9.01
CA LYS A 249 7.68 -21.02 -9.91
C LYS A 249 6.43 -21.80 -9.55
#